data_71c8d19a8503ea8352aa4b56072e72c6
#
_entry.id   71c8d19a8503ea8352aa4b56072e72c6
#
_cell.length_a   1.000
_cell.length_b   1.000
_cell.length_c   1.000
_cell.angle_alpha   90.00
_cell.angle_beta   90.00
_cell.angle_gamma   90.00
#
_symmetry.space_group_name_H-M   'P 1'
#
loop_
_entity.id
_entity.type
_entity.pdbx_description
1 polymer ?
#
loop_
_entity_poly.entity_id
_entity_poly.type
_entity_poly.pdbx_seq_one_letter_code
_entity_poly.pdbx_strand_id
1 'polypeptide(L)'
;QHHRHRTWSYNEISRRYTDENLRFYEPKEFRTQHKSNRQASNDDILINPIIPLHDPACSTPYKISAAQLVKNLHLDAVKYYDELLQAGVCREQARGILPQNLYTEYYGTCNLNNLIKFIHLRTHDGAQQEIRVVAEACKKIATDLWPVAMETLNTPQK
;
A
#
# COMPACT_ATOMS: atom_id res chain seq x y z
N GLN A 1 6.37 2.41 -1.99
CA GLN A 1 7.22 2.67 -3.18
C GLN A 1 7.33 4.16 -3.51
N HIS A 2 6.27 4.98 -3.28
CA HIS A 2 6.31 6.40 -3.61
C HIS A 2 7.39 7.15 -2.83
N HIS A 3 7.54 6.93 -1.54
CA HIS A 3 8.58 7.57 -0.70
C HIS A 3 10.03 7.19 -1.06
N ARG A 4 10.26 6.28 -2.00
CA ARG A 4 11.58 6.04 -2.59
C ARG A 4 11.99 7.14 -3.58
N HIS A 5 11.05 7.97 -4.02
CA HIS A 5 11.28 9.16 -4.84
C HIS A 5 11.67 10.35 -3.93
N ARG A 6 12.92 10.38 -3.49
CA ARG A 6 13.44 11.28 -2.45
C ARG A 6 13.52 12.75 -2.87
N THR A 7 13.25 13.05 -4.15
CA THR A 7 13.21 14.41 -4.70
C THR A 7 11.82 15.04 -4.63
N TRP A 8 10.88 14.38 -3.97
CA TRP A 8 9.56 14.88 -3.66
C TRP A 8 9.52 15.40 -2.22
N SER A 9 8.71 16.43 -1.99
CA SER A 9 8.34 16.89 -0.65
C SER A 9 6.99 16.27 -0.26
N TYR A 10 6.89 15.79 0.98
CA TYR A 10 5.71 15.10 1.48
C TYR A 10 5.17 15.81 2.71
N ASN A 11 3.84 15.99 2.75
CA ASN A 11 3.13 16.43 3.95
C ASN A 11 2.02 15.42 4.22
N GLU A 12 2.18 14.63 5.28
CA GLU A 12 1.36 13.46 5.60
C GLU A 12 0.59 13.66 6.89
N ILE A 13 -0.64 13.13 6.93
CA ILE A 13 -1.43 13.06 8.16
C ILE A 13 -0.76 12.11 9.13
N SER A 14 -0.38 12.64 10.29
CA SER A 14 0.30 11.84 11.32
C SER A 14 -0.69 11.18 12.27
N ARG A 15 -0.58 9.86 12.43
CA ARG A 15 -1.31 9.07 13.44
C ARG A 15 -0.86 9.32 14.88
N ARG A 16 0.05 10.24 15.09
CA ARG A 16 0.38 10.76 16.44
C ARG A 16 -0.67 11.74 16.96
N TYR A 17 -1.42 12.37 16.03
CA TYR A 17 -2.37 13.45 16.35
C TYR A 17 -3.83 13.07 16.09
N THR A 18 -4.10 12.01 15.31
CA THR A 18 -5.45 11.56 15.01
C THR A 18 -5.56 10.04 15.05
N ASP A 19 -6.65 9.56 15.61
CA ASP A 19 -7.09 8.16 15.71
C ASP A 19 -8.38 7.90 14.90
N GLU A 20 -8.91 8.93 14.24
CA GLU A 20 -10.12 8.82 13.45
C GLU A 20 -9.90 8.11 12.11
N ASN A 21 -10.94 7.43 11.62
CA ASN A 21 -10.99 6.83 10.27
C ASN A 21 -9.83 5.87 9.96
N LEU A 22 -9.51 4.94 10.87
CA LEU A 22 -8.56 3.87 10.58
C LEU A 22 -9.13 2.96 9.50
N ARG A 23 -8.55 3.02 8.29
CA ARG A 23 -8.92 2.18 7.14
C ARG A 23 -7.71 1.42 6.66
N PHE A 24 -7.93 0.16 6.27
CA PHE A 24 -6.87 -0.72 5.80
C PHE A 24 -7.11 -1.16 4.36
N TYR A 25 -6.03 -1.45 3.66
CA TYR A 25 -6.12 -2.12 2.38
C TYR A 25 -6.48 -3.59 2.59
N GLU A 26 -7.66 -3.97 2.13
CA GLU A 26 -8.23 -5.32 2.28
C GLU A 26 -8.48 -5.94 0.90
N PRO A 27 -7.50 -6.64 0.32
CA PRO A 27 -7.70 -7.33 -0.94
C PRO A 27 -8.68 -8.49 -0.76
N LYS A 28 -9.62 -8.62 -1.70
CA LYS A 28 -10.54 -9.78 -1.74
C LYS A 28 -9.85 -11.03 -2.26
N GLU A 29 -8.85 -10.83 -3.13
CA GLU A 29 -8.02 -11.84 -3.75
C GLU A 29 -6.56 -11.36 -3.76
N PHE A 30 -5.64 -12.31 -3.74
CA PHE A 30 -4.21 -12.05 -3.64
C PHE A 30 -3.51 -12.50 -4.91
N ARG A 31 -2.53 -11.72 -5.36
CA ARG A 31 -1.64 -12.13 -6.45
C ARG A 31 -0.70 -13.23 -5.98
N THR A 32 -0.37 -14.13 -6.88
CA THR A 32 0.64 -15.16 -6.61
C THR A 32 2.04 -14.61 -6.82
N GLN A 33 3.02 -15.26 -6.19
CA GLN A 33 4.43 -14.92 -6.36
C GLN A 33 4.92 -15.30 -7.76
N HIS A 34 5.64 -14.40 -8.44
CA HIS A 34 6.29 -14.71 -9.70
C HIS A 34 7.40 -15.78 -9.50
N LYS A 35 7.47 -16.76 -10.39
CA LYS A 35 8.34 -17.95 -10.24
C LYS A 35 9.83 -17.62 -10.15
N SER A 36 10.31 -16.69 -10.95
CA SER A 36 11.75 -16.36 -11.07
C SER A 36 12.12 -14.98 -10.52
N ASN A 37 11.20 -14.02 -10.49
CA ASN A 37 11.44 -12.69 -9.97
C ASN A 37 10.79 -12.51 -8.59
N ARG A 38 11.59 -12.54 -7.54
CA ARG A 38 11.13 -12.38 -6.15
C ARG A 38 10.49 -11.02 -5.84
N GLN A 39 10.70 -10.02 -6.68
CA GLN A 39 10.13 -8.68 -6.49
C GLN A 39 8.81 -8.49 -7.24
N ALA A 40 8.46 -9.40 -8.16
CA ALA A 40 7.27 -9.33 -8.97
C ALA A 40 6.17 -10.29 -8.48
N SER A 41 4.93 -9.94 -8.77
CA SER A 41 3.75 -10.80 -8.62
C SER A 41 3.17 -11.14 -10.00
N ASN A 42 2.36 -12.19 -10.06
CA ASN A 42 1.53 -12.47 -11.23
C ASN A 42 0.22 -11.70 -11.06
N ASP A 43 -0.04 -10.76 -11.95
CA ASP A 43 -1.24 -9.91 -11.87
C ASP A 43 -2.48 -10.61 -12.42
N ASP A 44 -2.29 -11.65 -13.24
CA ASP A 44 -3.31 -12.47 -13.92
C ASP A 44 -3.76 -13.70 -13.11
N ILE A 45 -3.04 -14.04 -12.04
CA ILE A 45 -3.35 -15.21 -11.18
C ILE A 45 -3.71 -14.72 -9.79
N LEU A 46 -5.02 -14.60 -9.56
CA LEU A 46 -5.57 -14.19 -8.27
C LEU A 46 -6.08 -15.41 -7.50
N ILE A 47 -5.79 -15.45 -6.19
CA ILE A 47 -6.19 -16.51 -5.30
C ILE A 47 -6.76 -15.96 -3.98
N ASN A 48 -7.67 -16.72 -3.38
CA ASN A 48 -8.09 -16.52 -2.00
C ASN A 48 -8.07 -17.88 -1.28
N PRO A 49 -6.88 -18.36 -0.90
CA PRO A 49 -6.71 -19.71 -0.36
C PRO A 49 -7.39 -19.86 0.99
N ILE A 50 -7.82 -21.08 1.28
CA ILE A 50 -8.30 -21.48 2.60
C ILE A 50 -7.08 -21.89 3.44
N ILE A 51 -6.92 -21.21 4.57
CA ILE A 51 -5.80 -21.39 5.49
C ILE A 51 -6.28 -22.18 6.70
N PRO A 52 -5.68 -23.33 7.02
CA PRO A 52 -5.93 -24.01 8.28
C PRO A 52 -5.21 -23.25 9.41
N LEU A 53 -5.95 -22.87 10.43
CA LEU A 53 -5.41 -22.24 11.64
C LEU A 53 -5.59 -23.17 12.82
N HIS A 54 -4.61 -23.13 13.71
CA HIS A 54 -4.65 -23.84 14.98
C HIS A 54 -4.63 -22.81 16.11
N ASP A 55 -5.73 -22.75 16.86
CA ASP A 55 -5.79 -21.94 18.06
C ASP A 55 -5.29 -22.80 19.24
N PRO A 56 -4.21 -22.41 19.93
CA PRO A 56 -3.72 -23.14 21.08
C PRO A 56 -4.76 -23.35 22.20
N ALA A 57 -5.75 -22.48 22.26
CA ALA A 57 -6.86 -22.55 23.23
C ALA A 57 -8.02 -23.44 22.74
N CYS A 58 -8.00 -23.88 21.47
CA CYS A 58 -9.06 -24.69 20.88
C CYS A 58 -8.46 -25.98 20.30
N SER A 59 -8.97 -27.13 20.74
CA SER A 59 -8.49 -28.45 20.27
C SER A 59 -8.83 -28.74 18.81
N THR A 60 -9.73 -27.97 18.20
CA THR A 60 -10.19 -28.22 16.84
C THR A 60 -9.65 -27.15 15.88
N PRO A 61 -8.87 -27.55 14.86
CA PRO A 61 -8.42 -26.62 13.84
C PRO A 61 -9.62 -26.08 13.05
N TYR A 62 -9.59 -24.79 12.76
CA TYR A 62 -10.60 -24.17 11.91
C TYR A 62 -9.98 -23.67 10.60
N LYS A 63 -10.83 -23.44 9.60
CA LYS A 63 -10.40 -23.01 8.28
C LYS A 63 -10.97 -21.63 7.97
N ILE A 64 -10.15 -20.76 7.43
CA ILE A 64 -10.54 -19.38 7.09
C ILE A 64 -9.93 -19.00 5.74
N SER A 65 -10.62 -18.17 4.95
CA SER A 65 -10.00 -17.62 3.73
C SER A 65 -8.93 -16.57 4.06
N ALA A 66 -7.95 -16.44 3.19
CA ALA A 66 -6.88 -15.44 3.36
C ALA A 66 -7.44 -14.02 3.51
N ALA A 67 -8.44 -13.64 2.73
CA ALA A 67 -9.09 -12.33 2.83
C ALA A 67 -9.76 -12.11 4.20
N GLN A 68 -10.46 -13.13 4.72
CA GLN A 68 -11.10 -13.05 6.03
C GLN A 68 -10.06 -13.01 7.16
N LEU A 69 -8.95 -13.74 7.02
CA LEU A 69 -7.84 -13.70 7.98
C LEU A 69 -7.25 -12.30 8.11
N VAL A 70 -6.97 -11.64 6.96
CA VAL A 70 -6.47 -10.26 6.93
C VAL A 70 -7.47 -9.31 7.58
N LYS A 71 -8.76 -9.43 7.27
CA LYS A 71 -9.81 -8.60 7.86
C LYS A 71 -9.90 -8.76 9.38
N ASN A 72 -9.85 -9.99 9.88
CA ASN A 72 -9.88 -10.26 11.32
C ASN A 72 -8.67 -9.63 12.03
N LEU A 73 -7.47 -9.74 11.43
CA LEU A 73 -6.28 -9.10 11.97
C LEU A 73 -6.43 -7.56 12.10
N HIS A 74 -7.08 -6.93 11.12
CA HIS A 74 -7.33 -5.49 11.19
C HIS A 74 -8.29 -5.12 12.32
N LEU A 75 -9.36 -5.89 12.48
CA LEU A 75 -10.33 -5.68 13.56
C LEU A 75 -9.67 -5.84 14.94
N ASP A 76 -8.86 -6.87 15.12
CA ASP A 76 -8.13 -7.11 16.37
C ASP A 76 -7.11 -6.00 16.63
N ALA A 77 -6.37 -5.54 15.59
CA ALA A 77 -5.41 -4.47 15.74
C ALA A 77 -6.06 -3.13 16.16
N VAL A 78 -7.21 -2.78 15.57
CA VAL A 78 -7.98 -1.58 16.00
C VAL A 78 -8.45 -1.73 17.43
N LYS A 79 -9.04 -2.86 17.77
CA LYS A 79 -9.51 -3.14 19.15
C LYS A 79 -8.39 -2.96 20.16
N TYR A 80 -7.23 -3.57 19.94
CA TYR A 80 -6.11 -3.47 20.88
C TYR A 80 -5.47 -2.09 20.88
N TYR A 81 -5.47 -1.38 19.76
CA TYR A 81 -5.07 0.02 19.70
C TYR A 81 -5.94 0.90 20.61
N ASP A 82 -7.26 0.74 20.54
CA ASP A 82 -8.20 1.48 21.38
C ASP A 82 -8.05 1.12 22.87
N GLU A 83 -7.85 -0.16 23.18
CA GLU A 83 -7.58 -0.62 24.56
C GLU A 83 -6.29 -0.01 25.13
N LEU A 84 -5.22 0.11 24.33
CA LEU A 84 -3.98 0.77 24.74
C LEU A 84 -4.19 2.25 25.04
N LEU A 85 -4.96 2.95 24.21
CA LEU A 85 -5.29 4.36 24.43
C LEU A 85 -6.11 4.56 25.70
N GLN A 86 -7.12 3.71 25.93
CA GLN A 86 -7.95 3.74 27.14
C GLN A 86 -7.14 3.45 28.40
N ALA A 87 -6.12 2.58 28.29
CA ALA A 87 -5.17 2.30 29.37
C ALA A 87 -4.15 3.43 29.62
N GLY A 88 -4.20 4.54 28.85
CA GLY A 88 -3.32 5.70 29.00
C GLY A 88 -2.01 5.63 28.23
N VAL A 89 -1.85 4.65 27.33
CA VAL A 89 -0.68 4.60 26.43
C VAL A 89 -0.76 5.73 25.42
N CYS A 90 0.33 6.45 25.21
CA CYS A 90 0.36 7.55 24.24
C CYS A 90 0.19 7.03 22.78
N ARG A 91 -0.47 7.83 21.92
CA ARG A 91 -0.70 7.49 20.50
C ARG A 91 0.57 7.11 19.75
N GLU A 92 1.68 7.74 20.09
CA GLU A 92 2.98 7.47 19.47
C GLU A 92 3.43 6.02 19.63
N GLN A 93 3.18 5.41 20.79
CA GLN A 93 3.51 4.02 21.09
C GLN A 93 2.39 3.07 20.70
N ALA A 94 1.14 3.41 21.02
CA ALA A 94 -0.03 2.59 20.69
C ALA A 94 -0.14 2.26 19.19
N ARG A 95 0.13 3.22 18.30
CA ARG A 95 0.10 3.01 16.84
C ARG A 95 1.09 1.95 16.34
N GLY A 96 2.06 1.55 17.15
CA GLY A 96 3.04 0.53 16.79
C GLY A 96 2.45 -0.85 16.50
N ILE A 97 1.22 -1.12 16.97
CA ILE A 97 0.53 -2.39 16.69
C ILE A 97 -0.32 -2.36 15.42
N LEU A 98 -0.52 -1.18 14.80
CA LEU A 98 -1.33 -1.07 13.60
C LEU A 98 -0.61 -1.69 12.39
N PRO A 99 -1.30 -2.50 11.58
CA PRO A 99 -0.73 -3.14 10.40
C PRO A 99 -0.19 -2.14 9.37
N GLN A 100 0.86 -2.57 8.65
CA GLN A 100 1.55 -1.76 7.65
C GLN A 100 0.68 -1.32 6.46
N ASN A 101 -0.42 -2.01 6.20
CA ASN A 101 -1.39 -1.70 5.16
C ASN A 101 -2.49 -0.72 5.61
N LEU A 102 -2.28 -0.01 6.71
CA LEU A 102 -3.10 1.13 7.11
C LEU A 102 -2.99 2.23 6.05
N TYR A 103 -4.14 2.73 5.59
CA TYR A 103 -4.17 3.89 4.70
C TYR A 103 -3.72 5.16 5.41
N THR A 104 -3.00 5.97 4.69
CA THR A 104 -2.67 7.35 5.05
C THR A 104 -3.02 8.29 3.91
N GLU A 105 -3.09 9.58 4.20
CA GLU A 105 -3.30 10.64 3.22
C GLU A 105 -2.11 11.60 3.28
N TYR A 106 -1.61 12.00 2.12
CA TYR A 106 -0.52 12.96 2.04
C TYR A 106 -0.57 13.79 0.76
N TYR A 107 0.00 14.97 0.83
CA TYR A 107 0.35 15.75 -0.34
C TYR A 107 1.78 15.46 -0.75
N GLY A 108 1.97 15.07 -2.01
CA GLY A 108 3.28 14.91 -2.62
C GLY A 108 3.52 16.03 -3.62
N THR A 109 4.57 16.82 -3.43
CA THR A 109 4.93 17.93 -4.31
C THR A 109 6.27 17.67 -4.97
N CYS A 110 6.33 17.83 -6.30
CA CYS A 110 7.57 17.72 -7.05
C CYS A 110 7.56 18.64 -8.28
N ASN A 111 8.72 18.84 -8.88
CA ASN A 111 8.80 19.47 -10.21
C ASN A 111 8.47 18.45 -11.32
N LEU A 112 8.19 18.96 -12.53
CA LEU A 112 7.77 18.14 -13.67
C LEU A 112 8.82 17.07 -14.04
N ASN A 113 10.11 17.37 -13.99
CA ASN A 113 11.15 16.38 -14.27
C ASN A 113 11.11 15.18 -13.31
N ASN A 114 10.88 15.43 -12.02
CA ASN A 114 10.77 14.37 -11.03
C ASN A 114 9.44 13.60 -11.16
N LEU A 115 8.37 14.24 -11.60
CA LEU A 115 7.12 13.58 -11.97
C LEU A 115 7.33 12.64 -13.16
N ILE A 116 8.00 13.08 -14.21
CA ILE A 116 8.33 12.28 -15.39
C ILE A 116 9.16 11.05 -14.99
N LYS A 117 10.17 11.23 -14.15
CA LYS A 117 10.97 10.10 -13.62
C LYS A 117 10.15 9.12 -12.80
N PHE A 118 9.23 9.60 -11.98
CA PHE A 118 8.29 8.75 -11.24
C PHE A 118 7.41 7.94 -12.18
N ILE A 119 6.77 8.58 -13.15
CA ILE A 119 5.91 7.94 -14.15
C ILE A 119 6.70 6.84 -14.88
N HIS A 120 7.87 7.19 -15.43
CA HIS A 120 8.71 6.25 -16.18
C HIS A 120 9.06 5.01 -15.34
N LEU A 121 9.48 5.20 -14.10
CA LEU A 121 9.89 4.10 -13.22
C LEU A 121 8.69 3.26 -12.71
N ARG A 122 7.51 3.86 -12.56
CA ARG A 122 6.37 3.20 -11.92
C ARG A 122 5.29 2.71 -12.90
N THR A 123 5.39 3.03 -14.18
CA THR A 123 4.59 2.39 -15.25
C THR A 123 5.29 1.16 -15.84
N HIS A 124 6.52 0.84 -15.41
CA HIS A 124 7.23 -0.36 -15.84
C HIS A 124 6.59 -1.63 -15.24
N ASP A 125 6.62 -2.75 -15.98
CA ASP A 125 6.01 -4.03 -15.59
C ASP A 125 6.53 -4.61 -14.26
N GLY A 126 7.74 -4.28 -13.86
CA GLY A 126 8.30 -4.64 -12.55
C GLY A 126 7.81 -3.80 -11.36
N ALA A 127 7.00 -2.76 -11.61
CA ALA A 127 6.40 -1.98 -10.52
C ALA A 127 5.20 -2.74 -9.92
N GLN A 128 4.96 -2.55 -8.61
CA GLN A 128 3.77 -3.11 -7.97
C GLN A 128 2.50 -2.51 -8.57
N GLN A 129 1.45 -3.32 -8.69
CA GLN A 129 0.18 -2.93 -9.28
C GLN A 129 -0.41 -1.67 -8.62
N GLU A 130 -0.34 -1.56 -7.30
CA GLU A 130 -0.90 -0.45 -6.54
C GLU A 130 -0.26 0.89 -6.89
N ILE A 131 1.06 0.94 -7.10
CA ILE A 131 1.74 2.18 -7.51
C ILE A 131 1.64 2.43 -9.00
N ARG A 132 1.51 1.38 -9.82
CA ARG A 132 1.33 1.49 -11.27
C ARG A 132 0.06 2.25 -11.61
N VAL A 133 -1.06 1.90 -10.98
CA VAL A 133 -2.34 2.62 -11.15
C VAL A 133 -2.21 4.12 -10.87
N VAL A 134 -1.50 4.48 -9.81
CA VAL A 134 -1.24 5.90 -9.48
C VAL A 134 -0.36 6.56 -10.54
N ALA A 135 0.69 5.89 -10.98
CA ALA A 135 1.61 6.42 -11.98
C ALA A 135 0.92 6.62 -13.35
N GLU A 136 0.05 5.70 -13.76
CA GLU A 136 -0.74 5.83 -14.99
C GLU A 136 -1.74 7.00 -14.90
N ALA A 137 -2.39 7.19 -13.76
CA ALA A 137 -3.24 8.34 -13.54
C ALA A 137 -2.45 9.66 -13.63
N CYS A 138 -1.27 9.73 -13.00
CA CYS A 138 -0.37 10.87 -13.11
C CYS A 138 0.07 11.12 -14.56
N LYS A 139 0.39 10.05 -15.32
CA LYS A 139 0.77 10.14 -16.73
C LYS A 139 -0.34 10.76 -17.56
N LYS A 140 -1.57 10.29 -17.40
CA LYS A 140 -2.73 10.84 -18.13
C LYS A 140 -2.89 12.32 -17.86
N ILE A 141 -2.95 12.74 -16.59
CA ILE A 141 -3.12 14.15 -16.21
C ILE A 141 -1.96 15.00 -16.72
N ALA A 142 -0.73 14.53 -16.57
CA ALA A 142 0.45 15.28 -17.01
C ALA A 142 0.50 15.42 -18.55
N THR A 143 0.05 14.43 -19.30
CA THR A 143 -0.02 14.48 -20.78
C THR A 143 -1.04 15.52 -21.23
N ASP A 144 -2.17 15.63 -20.55
CA ASP A 144 -3.19 16.63 -20.87
C ASP A 144 -2.70 18.05 -20.57
N LEU A 145 -1.93 18.24 -19.49
CA LEU A 145 -1.45 19.56 -19.04
C LEU A 145 -0.17 20.01 -19.75
N TRP A 146 0.74 19.09 -20.04
CA TRP A 146 2.09 19.38 -20.57
C TRP A 146 2.50 18.43 -21.70
N PRO A 147 1.75 18.39 -22.83
CA PRO A 147 1.95 17.39 -23.87
C PRO A 147 3.38 17.38 -24.44
N VAL A 148 3.96 18.54 -24.72
CA VAL A 148 5.33 18.66 -25.26
C VAL A 148 6.38 18.10 -24.31
N ALA A 149 6.26 18.40 -23.01
CA ALA A 149 7.20 17.89 -22.02
C ALA A 149 7.06 16.37 -21.83
N MET A 150 5.84 15.85 -21.96
CA MET A 150 5.57 14.41 -21.81
C MET A 150 6.04 13.58 -23.02
N GLU A 151 6.32 14.18 -24.18
CA GLU A 151 6.96 13.49 -25.30
C GLU A 151 8.34 12.93 -24.94
N THR A 152 9.04 13.56 -23.96
CA THR A 152 10.33 13.05 -23.46
C THR A 152 10.24 11.67 -22.81
N LEU A 153 9.07 11.23 -22.36
CA LEU A 153 8.86 9.87 -21.85
C LEU A 153 9.08 8.79 -22.90
N ASN A 154 8.89 9.12 -24.16
CA ASN A 154 9.02 8.19 -25.27
C ASN A 154 10.47 8.15 -25.80
N THR A 155 11.35 9.00 -25.29
CA THR A 155 12.77 9.05 -25.68
C THR A 155 13.57 8.13 -24.73
N PRO A 156 14.34 7.15 -25.25
CA PRO A 156 15.19 6.29 -24.42
C PRO A 156 16.14 7.17 -23.59
N GLN A 157 16.05 7.09 -22.29
CA GLN A 157 17.04 7.72 -21.40
C GLN A 157 18.33 6.92 -21.53
N LYS A 158 19.41 7.57 -22.00
CA LYS A 158 20.77 7.01 -22.08
C LYS A 158 21.35 6.78 -20.68
#